data_4301cd9ddb6bcf485388273c25c62cc4
#
_entry.id   4301cd9ddb6bcf485388273c25c62cc4
#
_cell.length_a   1.000
_cell.length_b   1.000
_cell.length_c   1.000
_cell.angle_alpha   90.00
_cell.angle_beta   90.00
_cell.angle_gamma   90.00
#
_symmetry.space_group_name_H-M   'P 1'
#
loop_
_entity.id
_entity.type
_entity.pdbx_description
1 polymer ?
#
loop_
_entity_poly.entity_id
_entity_poly.type
_entity_poly.pdbx_seq_one_letter_code
_entity_poly.pdbx_strand_id
1 'polypeptide(L)'
;MTLTLRETQNKLQKTNFEELPKPRKNKGVRGQLLELALGIPNSSKLTDLVDGELKSYTKGESVAVTQLRHTLPEIFNNTPFNKSKLGIKISRTLYVAFDRNNNFLGTATHTETNKLIEQDYNDICDYIRNAKTLHTFTGNNGILQIRTKDSKDRNGNYHPINWEGKEISNKGFAFYLTGRYAKAVSYTHLTLPTKASV
;
A
#
# COMPACT_ATOMS: atom_id res chain seq x y z
N MET A 1 18.57 6.15 -10.86
CA MET A 1 18.77 6.91 -9.60
C MET A 1 17.47 6.83 -8.83
N THR A 2 17.46 6.37 -7.59
CA THR A 2 16.23 6.25 -6.80
C THR A 2 15.96 7.58 -6.10
N LEU A 3 14.74 8.10 -6.16
CA LEU A 3 14.36 9.41 -5.60
C LEU A 3 14.10 9.32 -4.10
N THR A 4 14.27 10.43 -3.39
CA THR A 4 13.74 10.64 -2.02
C THR A 4 12.26 11.04 -2.06
N LEU A 5 11.57 10.96 -0.93
CA LEU A 5 10.19 11.47 -0.78
C LEU A 5 10.05 12.92 -1.25
N ARG A 6 11.00 13.78 -0.82
CA ARG A 6 10.98 15.21 -1.17
C ARG A 6 11.18 15.45 -2.67
N GLU A 7 12.15 14.77 -3.30
CA GLU A 7 12.36 14.86 -4.74
C GLU A 7 11.17 14.36 -5.54
N THR A 8 10.55 13.25 -5.07
CA THR A 8 9.34 12.70 -5.65
C THR A 8 8.18 13.68 -5.56
N GLN A 9 7.98 14.30 -4.41
CA GLN A 9 6.94 15.31 -4.21
C GLN A 9 7.14 16.53 -5.13
N ASN A 10 8.36 17.01 -5.27
CA ASN A 10 8.70 18.11 -6.19
C ASN A 10 8.45 17.74 -7.65
N LYS A 11 8.75 16.49 -8.05
CA LYS A 11 8.43 16.00 -9.41
C LYS A 11 6.92 15.91 -9.64
N LEU A 12 6.16 15.40 -8.66
CA LEU A 12 4.69 15.31 -8.74
C LEU A 12 4.04 16.67 -8.97
N GLN A 13 4.55 17.73 -8.36
CA GLN A 13 4.04 19.10 -8.57
C GLN A 13 4.23 19.60 -10.01
N LYS A 14 5.23 19.06 -10.73
CA LYS A 14 5.55 19.42 -12.10
C LYS A 14 4.99 18.43 -13.13
N THR A 15 4.39 17.34 -12.68
CA THR A 15 3.85 16.29 -13.55
C THR A 15 2.51 16.70 -14.12
N ASN A 16 2.37 16.67 -15.45
CA ASN A 16 1.07 16.80 -16.09
C ASN A 16 0.30 15.48 -16.00
N PHE A 17 -0.59 15.36 -15.05
CA PHE A 17 -1.38 14.16 -14.82
C PHE A 17 -2.43 13.89 -15.92
N GLU A 18 -2.81 14.88 -16.69
CA GLU A 18 -3.74 14.72 -17.82
C GLU A 18 -3.14 13.93 -18.97
N GLU A 19 -1.81 14.01 -19.13
CA GLU A 19 -1.07 13.27 -20.15
C GLU A 19 -0.74 11.83 -19.74
N LEU A 20 -0.92 11.46 -18.47
CA LEU A 20 -0.66 10.10 -18.03
C LEU A 20 -1.71 9.14 -18.58
N PRO A 21 -1.30 7.95 -19.09
CA PRO A 21 -2.23 6.93 -19.54
C PRO A 21 -3.21 6.55 -18.45
N LYS A 22 -4.52 6.59 -18.73
CA LYS A 22 -5.55 6.21 -17.76
C LYS A 22 -5.73 4.68 -17.76
N PRO A 23 -5.56 4.00 -16.60
CA PRO A 23 -5.73 2.55 -16.53
C PRO A 23 -7.20 2.18 -16.78
N ARG A 24 -7.47 1.31 -17.78
CA ARG A 24 -8.85 0.95 -18.16
C ARG A 24 -9.52 -0.06 -17.23
N LYS A 25 -8.80 -1.02 -16.65
CA LYS A 25 -9.40 -2.12 -15.84
C LYS A 25 -8.61 -2.52 -14.60
N ASN A 26 -7.29 -2.34 -14.56
CA ASN A 26 -6.43 -2.78 -13.47
C ASN A 26 -5.92 -1.60 -12.66
N LYS A 27 -6.37 -1.47 -11.40
CA LYS A 27 -5.96 -0.39 -10.50
C LYS A 27 -4.45 -0.41 -10.19
N GLY A 28 -3.79 -1.57 -10.27
CA GLY A 28 -2.34 -1.69 -10.07
C GLY A 28 -1.52 -1.01 -11.16
N VAL A 29 -2.05 -0.94 -12.37
CA VAL A 29 -1.37 -0.27 -13.50
C VAL A 29 -1.15 1.23 -13.24
N ARG A 30 -2.05 1.87 -12.49
CA ARG A 30 -1.87 3.30 -12.14
C ARG A 30 -0.61 3.56 -11.32
N GLY A 31 -0.30 2.70 -10.35
CA GLY A 31 0.94 2.80 -9.58
C GLY A 31 2.16 2.69 -10.47
N GLN A 32 2.19 1.68 -11.36
CA GLN A 32 3.28 1.46 -12.30
C GLN A 32 3.46 2.63 -13.29
N LEU A 33 2.37 3.19 -13.81
CA LEU A 33 2.40 4.35 -14.69
C LEU A 33 2.93 5.60 -13.97
N LEU A 34 2.55 5.77 -12.71
CA LEU A 34 3.04 6.86 -11.87
C LEU A 34 4.54 6.71 -11.62
N GLU A 35 5.00 5.52 -11.23
CA GLU A 35 6.42 5.22 -11.03
C GLU A 35 7.24 5.48 -12.30
N LEU A 36 6.73 5.02 -13.45
CA LEU A 36 7.37 5.25 -14.75
C LEU A 36 7.48 6.74 -15.08
N ALA A 37 6.39 7.51 -14.91
CA ALA A 37 6.37 8.95 -15.15
C ALA A 37 7.34 9.72 -14.24
N LEU A 38 7.56 9.24 -13.04
CA LEU A 38 8.53 9.80 -12.10
C LEU A 38 9.97 9.33 -12.36
N GLY A 39 10.17 8.37 -13.27
CA GLY A 39 11.47 7.75 -13.52
C GLY A 39 11.95 6.87 -12.37
N ILE A 40 11.01 6.29 -11.61
CA ILE A 40 11.31 5.31 -10.56
C ILE A 40 11.41 3.93 -11.22
N PRO A 41 12.58 3.28 -11.19
CA PRO A 41 12.75 1.98 -11.81
C PRO A 41 12.03 0.90 -11.02
N ASN A 42 11.43 -0.06 -11.72
CA ASN A 42 10.90 -1.25 -11.08
C ASN A 42 12.04 -2.00 -10.39
N SER A 43 11.92 -2.27 -9.10
CA SER A 43 12.98 -2.85 -8.29
C SER A 43 12.44 -3.90 -7.30
N SER A 44 13.32 -4.79 -6.83
CA SER A 44 13.04 -5.74 -5.76
C SER A 44 13.31 -5.17 -4.35
N LYS A 45 13.63 -3.87 -4.24
CA LYS A 45 13.87 -3.21 -2.95
C LYS A 45 12.61 -3.19 -2.11
N LEU A 46 12.78 -3.11 -0.80
CA LEU A 46 11.66 -3.08 0.15
C LEU A 46 10.77 -1.86 -0.06
N THR A 47 11.36 -0.71 -0.34
CA THR A 47 10.67 0.56 -0.60
C THR A 47 10.96 1.09 -2.00
N ASP A 48 10.01 1.80 -2.59
CA ASP A 48 10.11 2.37 -3.94
C ASP A 48 11.10 3.55 -3.99
N LEU A 49 11.24 4.27 -2.87
CA LEU A 49 12.10 5.45 -2.73
C LEU A 49 13.31 5.16 -1.83
N VAL A 50 14.29 6.05 -1.84
CA VAL A 50 15.49 5.95 -0.98
C VAL A 50 15.11 5.96 0.50
N ASP A 51 14.11 6.75 0.85
CA ASP A 51 13.72 7.04 2.22
C ASP A 51 12.23 6.80 2.51
N GLY A 52 11.54 5.99 1.69
CA GLY A 52 10.13 5.68 1.91
C GLY A 52 9.44 4.97 0.75
N GLU A 53 8.15 4.84 0.85
CA GLU A 53 7.26 4.14 -0.08
C GLU A 53 6.41 5.14 -0.88
N LEU A 54 6.09 4.82 -2.13
CA LEU A 54 5.14 5.56 -2.96
C LEU A 54 3.87 4.75 -3.12
N LYS A 55 2.71 5.34 -2.82
CA LYS A 55 1.41 4.68 -2.99
C LYS A 55 0.41 5.56 -3.71
N SER A 56 -0.09 5.09 -4.85
CA SER A 56 -1.26 5.68 -5.49
C SER A 56 -2.55 5.02 -4.98
N TYR A 57 -3.60 5.81 -4.75
CA TYR A 57 -4.88 5.27 -4.32
C TYR A 57 -6.07 6.09 -4.85
N THR A 58 -7.25 5.49 -4.85
CA THR A 58 -8.51 6.19 -5.14
C THR A 58 -9.09 6.70 -3.84
N LYS A 59 -9.43 7.99 -3.78
CA LYS A 59 -10.03 8.62 -2.59
C LYS A 59 -11.21 7.82 -2.07
N GLY A 60 -11.20 7.50 -0.78
CA GLY A 60 -12.23 6.71 -0.10
C GLY A 60 -12.07 5.18 -0.23
N GLU A 61 -11.10 4.69 -1.00
CA GLU A 61 -10.80 3.26 -1.10
C GLU A 61 -9.64 2.87 -0.17
N SER A 62 -9.57 1.57 0.16
CA SER A 62 -8.45 1.00 0.92
C SER A 62 -7.18 0.96 0.08
N VAL A 63 -6.04 1.15 0.74
CA VAL A 63 -4.71 1.17 0.13
C VAL A 63 -4.01 -0.15 0.40
N ALA A 64 -3.65 -0.90 -0.66
CA ALA A 64 -2.84 -2.10 -0.52
C ALA A 64 -1.41 -1.72 -0.15
N VAL A 65 -0.87 -2.33 0.91
CA VAL A 65 0.49 -2.07 1.38
C VAL A 65 1.45 -3.16 0.94
N THR A 66 1.22 -4.40 1.34
CA THR A 66 2.11 -5.53 1.01
C THR A 66 1.33 -6.84 0.97
N GLN A 67 1.82 -7.80 0.18
CA GLN A 67 1.23 -9.13 0.13
C GLN A 67 1.61 -9.93 1.37
N LEU A 68 0.65 -10.69 1.91
CA LEU A 68 0.83 -11.48 3.12
C LEU A 68 1.97 -12.49 3.01
N ARG A 69 2.11 -13.14 1.86
CA ARG A 69 3.18 -14.14 1.63
C ARG A 69 4.60 -13.60 1.87
N HIS A 70 4.82 -12.29 1.71
CA HIS A 70 6.13 -11.67 1.94
C HIS A 70 6.39 -11.30 3.40
N THR A 71 5.39 -11.44 4.27
CA THR A 71 5.46 -11.08 5.68
C THR A 71 5.31 -12.28 6.63
N LEU A 72 5.03 -13.46 6.10
CA LEU A 72 4.85 -14.66 6.94
C LEU A 72 6.02 -14.94 7.89
N PRO A 73 7.31 -14.90 7.45
CA PRO A 73 8.43 -15.11 8.36
C PRO A 73 8.39 -14.16 9.56
N GLU A 74 8.03 -12.90 9.32
CA GLU A 74 7.96 -11.88 10.37
C GLU A 74 6.81 -12.14 11.35
N ILE A 75 5.66 -12.56 10.82
CA ILE A 75 4.46 -12.88 11.61
C ILE A 75 4.72 -14.08 12.53
N PHE A 76 5.27 -15.16 11.99
CA PHE A 76 5.52 -16.38 12.78
C PHE A 76 6.73 -16.25 13.71
N ASN A 77 7.70 -15.38 13.40
CA ASN A 77 8.84 -15.07 14.27
C ASN A 77 8.53 -13.92 15.26
N ASN A 78 7.29 -13.46 15.38
CA ASN A 78 6.90 -12.38 16.29
C ASN A 78 7.73 -11.09 16.09
N THR A 79 8.07 -10.77 14.85
CA THR A 79 8.84 -9.55 14.56
C THR A 79 8.04 -8.31 14.95
N PRO A 80 8.60 -7.39 15.77
CA PRO A 80 7.94 -6.16 16.15
C PRO A 80 7.52 -5.33 14.93
N PHE A 81 6.38 -4.64 15.00
CA PHE A 81 5.82 -3.86 13.90
C PHE A 81 6.83 -2.92 13.24
N ASN A 82 7.58 -2.15 14.04
CA ASN A 82 8.56 -1.18 13.55
C ASN A 82 9.76 -1.81 12.82
N LYS A 83 9.98 -3.12 12.97
CA LYS A 83 11.01 -3.89 12.26
C LYS A 83 10.44 -4.74 11.13
N SER A 84 9.13 -4.83 11.01
CA SER A 84 8.46 -5.58 9.95
C SER A 84 8.46 -4.83 8.63
N LYS A 85 8.40 -5.57 7.50
CA LYS A 85 8.25 -4.97 6.17
C LYS A 85 7.03 -4.07 6.08
N LEU A 86 5.93 -4.46 6.74
CA LEU A 86 4.71 -3.66 6.79
C LEU A 86 4.96 -2.34 7.52
N GLY A 87 5.56 -2.39 8.71
CA GLY A 87 5.85 -1.20 9.51
C GLY A 87 6.80 -0.25 8.80
N ILE A 88 7.87 -0.77 8.20
CA ILE A 88 8.83 0.03 7.41
C ILE A 88 8.13 0.74 6.25
N LYS A 89 7.26 0.03 5.50
CA LYS A 89 6.51 0.63 4.39
C LYS A 89 5.52 1.70 4.84
N ILE A 90 4.83 1.50 5.96
CA ILE A 90 3.82 2.45 6.46
C ILE A 90 4.47 3.66 7.13
N SER A 91 5.59 3.48 7.83
CA SER A 91 6.21 4.53 8.64
C SER A 91 6.60 5.77 7.83
N ARG A 92 6.82 5.59 6.52
CA ARG A 92 7.26 6.67 5.64
C ARG A 92 6.70 6.48 4.23
N THR A 93 5.53 7.04 3.96
CA THR A 93 4.83 6.86 2.69
C THR A 93 4.38 8.20 2.10
N LEU A 94 4.64 8.36 0.82
CA LEU A 94 4.03 9.42 0.00
C LEU A 94 2.80 8.85 -0.71
N TYR A 95 1.64 9.34 -0.32
CA TYR A 95 0.37 8.98 -0.94
C TYR A 95 0.03 9.94 -2.07
N VAL A 96 -0.39 9.40 -3.22
CA VAL A 96 -0.88 10.15 -4.37
C VAL A 96 -2.35 9.79 -4.57
N ALA A 97 -3.22 10.75 -4.31
CA ALA A 97 -4.66 10.57 -4.36
C ALA A 97 -5.23 10.88 -5.74
N PHE A 98 -6.13 10.00 -6.18
CA PHE A 98 -6.91 10.16 -7.40
C PHE A 98 -8.41 10.02 -7.10
N ASP A 99 -9.25 10.63 -7.93
CA ASP A 99 -10.68 10.33 -7.93
C ASP A 99 -11.00 9.03 -8.69
N ARG A 100 -12.28 8.69 -8.80
CA ARG A 100 -12.73 7.50 -9.54
C ARG A 100 -12.54 7.61 -11.05
N ASN A 101 -12.39 8.82 -11.57
CA ASN A 101 -12.12 9.10 -12.98
C ASN A 101 -10.62 9.18 -13.30
N ASN A 102 -9.77 8.85 -12.31
CA ASN A 102 -8.31 8.98 -12.35
C ASN A 102 -7.79 10.42 -12.47
N ASN A 103 -8.56 11.42 -12.07
CA ASN A 103 -8.04 12.76 -11.94
C ASN A 103 -7.20 12.87 -10.64
N PHE A 104 -6.05 13.54 -10.75
CA PHE A 104 -5.19 13.79 -9.59
C PHE A 104 -5.86 14.74 -8.61
N LEU A 105 -5.83 14.41 -7.33
CA LEU A 105 -6.44 15.19 -6.25
C LEU A 105 -5.41 15.86 -5.34
N GLY A 106 -4.20 15.34 -5.27
CA GLY A 106 -3.14 15.85 -4.41
C GLY A 106 -2.27 14.75 -3.81
N THR A 107 -1.33 15.17 -2.97
CA THR A 107 -0.41 14.29 -2.26
C THR A 107 -0.51 14.45 -0.76
N ALA A 108 -0.22 13.40 -0.02
CA ALA A 108 -0.07 13.43 1.43
C ALA A 108 1.13 12.59 1.84
N THR A 109 1.93 13.09 2.77
CA THR A 109 3.07 12.34 3.32
C THR A 109 2.74 11.87 4.73
N HIS A 110 2.94 10.59 4.98
CA HIS A 110 2.89 10.02 6.32
C HIS A 110 4.33 9.70 6.76
N THR A 111 4.73 10.23 7.91
CA THR A 111 6.09 10.11 8.44
C THR A 111 6.14 9.63 9.89
N GLU A 112 5.02 9.16 10.43
CA GLU A 112 4.91 8.76 11.83
C GLU A 112 4.39 7.34 12.00
N THR A 113 4.87 6.65 13.04
CA THR A 113 4.29 5.38 13.49
C THR A 113 3.07 5.65 14.34
N ASN A 114 1.91 5.18 13.91
CA ASN A 114 0.68 5.27 14.69
C ASN A 114 0.52 4.00 15.54
N LYS A 115 0.46 4.16 16.88
CA LYS A 115 0.26 3.06 17.82
C LYS A 115 -0.98 2.22 17.54
N LEU A 116 -2.03 2.83 16.99
CA LEU A 116 -3.26 2.11 16.62
C LEU A 116 -3.04 1.17 15.42
N ILE A 117 -2.16 1.54 14.49
CA ILE A 117 -1.77 0.65 13.38
C ILE A 117 -0.97 -0.54 13.91
N GLU A 118 -0.06 -0.29 14.85
CA GLU A 118 0.71 -1.35 15.51
C GLU A 118 -0.18 -2.33 16.27
N GLN A 119 -1.19 -1.82 16.99
CA GLN A 119 -2.18 -2.66 17.65
C GLN A 119 -2.95 -3.52 16.64
N ASP A 120 -3.48 -2.91 15.59
CA ASP A 120 -4.17 -3.66 14.53
C ASP A 120 -3.26 -4.69 13.85
N TYR A 121 -1.97 -4.39 13.68
CA TYR A 121 -0.99 -5.35 13.18
C TYR A 121 -0.85 -6.56 14.10
N ASN A 122 -0.74 -6.34 15.41
CA ASN A 122 -0.64 -7.41 16.40
C ASN A 122 -1.90 -8.28 16.41
N ASP A 123 -3.09 -7.66 16.39
CA ASP A 123 -4.38 -8.37 16.29
C ASP A 123 -4.44 -9.27 15.06
N ILE A 124 -3.98 -8.76 13.92
CA ILE A 124 -3.95 -9.50 12.64
C ILE A 124 -2.92 -10.62 12.68
N CYS A 125 -1.75 -10.40 13.25
CA CYS A 125 -0.72 -11.43 13.41
C CYS A 125 -1.22 -12.57 14.29
N ASP A 126 -1.88 -12.26 15.42
CA ASP A 126 -2.49 -13.25 16.31
C ASP A 126 -3.59 -14.04 15.59
N TYR A 127 -4.44 -13.35 14.82
CA TYR A 127 -5.45 -14.00 13.99
C TYR A 127 -4.81 -14.97 12.99
N ILE A 128 -3.77 -14.57 12.25
CA ILE A 128 -3.12 -15.41 11.24
C ILE A 128 -2.49 -16.65 11.86
N ARG A 129 -1.83 -16.52 13.02
CA ARG A 129 -1.21 -17.65 13.73
C ARG A 129 -2.21 -18.69 14.21
N ASN A 130 -3.42 -18.27 14.59
CA ASN A 130 -4.43 -19.12 15.20
C ASN A 130 -5.55 -19.57 14.26
N ALA A 131 -5.70 -18.95 13.10
CA ALA A 131 -6.78 -19.26 12.17
C ALA A 131 -6.54 -20.59 11.45
N LYS A 132 -7.59 -21.43 11.37
CA LYS A 132 -7.58 -22.65 10.53
C LYS A 132 -7.71 -22.28 9.03
N THR A 133 -8.42 -21.21 8.74
CA THR A 133 -8.64 -20.68 7.38
C THR A 133 -8.67 -19.16 7.44
N LEU A 134 -7.94 -18.53 6.51
CA LEU A 134 -7.91 -17.07 6.47
C LEU A 134 -9.17 -16.51 5.80
N HIS A 135 -9.76 -15.54 6.46
CA HIS A 135 -10.83 -14.69 5.96
C HIS A 135 -10.36 -13.22 5.99
N THR A 136 -11.16 -12.33 5.44
CA THR A 136 -10.97 -10.89 5.66
C THR A 136 -11.07 -10.61 7.15
N PHE A 137 -10.04 -10.01 7.70
CA PHE A 137 -9.97 -9.65 9.11
C PHE A 137 -9.44 -8.23 9.27
N THR A 138 -10.09 -7.45 10.10
CA THR A 138 -9.71 -6.06 10.41
C THR A 138 -9.29 -5.99 11.88
N GLY A 139 -8.19 -5.34 12.15
CA GLY A 139 -7.75 -5.09 13.53
C GLY A 139 -8.77 -4.25 14.31
N ASN A 140 -8.73 -4.32 15.63
CA ASN A 140 -9.75 -3.76 16.52
C ASN A 140 -9.93 -2.24 16.39
N ASN A 141 -8.90 -1.50 15.94
CA ASN A 141 -9.00 -0.07 15.70
C ASN A 141 -9.60 0.27 14.32
N GLY A 142 -9.78 -0.71 13.44
CA GLY A 142 -10.38 -0.54 12.14
C GLY A 142 -9.51 0.20 11.11
N ILE A 143 -8.18 0.26 11.32
CA ILE A 143 -7.23 1.00 10.48
C ILE A 143 -6.54 0.06 9.50
N LEU A 144 -6.11 -1.12 9.97
CA LEU A 144 -5.43 -2.13 9.18
C LEU A 144 -6.30 -3.36 9.01
N GLN A 145 -6.24 -3.97 7.84
CA GLN A 145 -6.95 -5.23 7.55
C GLN A 145 -6.14 -6.13 6.63
N ILE A 146 -6.40 -7.44 6.70
CA ILE A 146 -6.05 -8.37 5.64
C ILE A 146 -7.30 -8.72 4.84
N ARG A 147 -7.15 -8.85 3.54
CA ARG A 147 -8.20 -9.35 2.66
C ARG A 147 -7.61 -10.02 1.43
N THR A 148 -8.43 -10.80 0.73
CA THR A 148 -8.03 -11.45 -0.50
C THR A 148 -7.49 -10.44 -1.51
N LYS A 149 -6.30 -10.71 -2.03
CA LYS A 149 -5.68 -10.03 -3.15
C LYS A 149 -5.02 -11.08 -4.02
N ASP A 150 -5.79 -11.63 -4.92
CA ASP A 150 -5.32 -12.67 -5.82
C ASP A 150 -6.01 -12.57 -7.17
N SER A 151 -5.35 -13.11 -8.18
CA SER A 151 -5.91 -13.32 -9.51
C SER A 151 -5.73 -14.80 -9.84
N LYS A 152 -6.66 -15.36 -10.58
CA LYS A 152 -6.51 -16.71 -11.10
C LYS A 152 -5.40 -16.75 -12.16
N ASP A 153 -4.63 -17.81 -12.14
CA ASP A 153 -3.70 -18.15 -13.20
C ASP A 153 -4.44 -18.54 -14.50
N ARG A 154 -3.70 -18.91 -15.55
CA ARG A 154 -4.26 -19.34 -16.83
C ARG A 154 -5.14 -20.60 -16.73
N ASN A 155 -4.92 -21.41 -15.68
CA ASN A 155 -5.66 -22.65 -15.40
C ASN A 155 -6.86 -22.42 -14.47
N GLY A 156 -7.11 -21.18 -14.04
CA GLY A 156 -8.21 -20.83 -13.14
C GLY A 156 -7.91 -21.03 -11.65
N ASN A 157 -6.66 -21.33 -11.27
CA ASN A 157 -6.26 -21.56 -9.89
C ASN A 157 -5.80 -20.26 -9.23
N TYR A 158 -6.04 -20.14 -7.93
CA TYR A 158 -5.47 -19.10 -7.10
C TYR A 158 -4.03 -19.45 -6.67
N HIS A 159 -3.27 -18.47 -6.19
CA HIS A 159 -1.91 -18.64 -5.68
C HIS A 159 -1.97 -18.89 -4.17
N PRO A 160 -1.80 -20.16 -3.71
CA PRO A 160 -1.89 -20.48 -2.30
C PRO A 160 -0.74 -19.82 -1.52
N ILE A 161 -0.99 -19.61 -0.24
CA ILE A 161 0.01 -19.12 0.71
C ILE A 161 0.41 -20.29 1.60
N ASN A 162 1.68 -20.65 1.58
CA ASN A 162 2.25 -21.75 2.37
C ASN A 162 3.30 -21.20 3.35
N TRP A 163 3.39 -21.81 4.52
CA TRP A 163 4.42 -21.59 5.52
C TRP A 163 4.88 -22.91 6.09
N GLU A 164 6.19 -23.19 6.01
CA GLU A 164 6.81 -24.44 6.52
C GLU A 164 6.08 -25.73 6.07
N GLY A 165 5.71 -25.77 4.80
CA GLY A 165 5.02 -26.92 4.20
C GLY A 165 3.52 -27.01 4.50
N LYS A 166 2.97 -26.12 5.32
CA LYS A 166 1.54 -26.06 5.64
C LYS A 166 0.86 -24.97 4.79
N GLU A 167 -0.27 -25.29 4.18
CA GLU A 167 -1.10 -24.30 3.52
C GLU A 167 -1.81 -23.40 4.56
N ILE A 168 -1.53 -22.10 4.50
CA ILE A 168 -2.17 -21.06 5.34
C ILE A 168 -3.44 -20.54 4.67
N SER A 169 -3.43 -20.50 3.33
CA SER A 169 -4.59 -20.10 2.55
C SER A 169 -4.50 -20.65 1.13
N ASN A 170 -5.64 -21.04 0.56
CA ASN A 170 -5.75 -21.48 -0.84
C ASN A 170 -5.76 -20.32 -1.85
N LYS A 171 -5.62 -19.08 -1.40
CA LYS A 171 -5.57 -17.86 -2.23
C LYS A 171 -4.72 -16.78 -1.57
N GLY A 172 -4.26 -15.83 -2.39
CA GLY A 172 -3.44 -14.72 -1.93
C GLY A 172 -4.21 -13.72 -1.07
N PHE A 173 -3.54 -13.21 -0.05
CA PHE A 173 -4.00 -12.12 0.81
C PHE A 173 -2.98 -10.99 0.80
N ALA A 174 -3.42 -9.79 1.17
CA ALA A 174 -2.56 -8.64 1.38
C ALA A 174 -3.06 -7.79 2.57
N PHE A 175 -2.13 -7.06 3.14
CA PHE A 175 -2.43 -5.99 4.09
C PHE A 175 -2.92 -4.74 3.37
N TYR A 176 -3.94 -4.12 3.94
CA TYR A 176 -4.54 -2.88 3.47
C TYR A 176 -4.72 -1.90 4.61
N LEU A 177 -4.39 -0.65 4.38
CA LEU A 177 -4.94 0.45 5.16
C LEU A 177 -6.39 0.66 4.72
N THR A 178 -7.30 0.76 5.68
CA THR A 178 -8.74 0.91 5.40
C THR A 178 -9.04 2.26 4.74
N GLY A 179 -10.15 2.36 4.02
CA GLY A 179 -10.59 3.63 3.43
C GLY A 179 -10.85 4.72 4.47
N ARG A 180 -11.20 4.35 5.71
CA ARG A 180 -11.36 5.27 6.84
C ARG A 180 -10.04 5.97 7.17
N TYR A 181 -8.95 5.21 7.26
CA TYR A 181 -7.61 5.75 7.51
C TYR A 181 -7.09 6.58 6.33
N ALA A 182 -7.23 6.05 5.10
CA ALA A 182 -6.83 6.76 3.89
C ALA A 182 -7.57 8.11 3.75
N LYS A 183 -8.83 8.17 4.17
CA LYS A 183 -9.60 9.42 4.23
C LYS A 183 -9.03 10.39 5.26
N ALA A 184 -8.71 9.93 6.47
CA ALA A 184 -8.14 10.78 7.53
C ALA A 184 -6.80 11.39 7.10
N VAL A 185 -5.89 10.58 6.55
CA VAL A 185 -4.59 11.06 6.04
C VAL A 185 -4.76 12.07 4.91
N SER A 186 -5.73 11.84 4.00
CA SER A 186 -5.98 12.73 2.86
C SER A 186 -6.46 14.13 3.27
N TYR A 187 -7.22 14.25 4.36
CA TYR A 187 -7.75 15.54 4.80
C TYR A 187 -6.73 16.39 5.55
N THR A 188 -5.76 15.77 6.21
CA THR A 188 -4.80 16.51 7.05
C THR A 188 -3.63 17.11 6.27
N HIS A 189 -3.31 16.61 5.07
CA HIS A 189 -2.05 16.96 4.39
C HIS A 189 -2.14 17.06 2.85
N LEU A 190 -3.33 17.31 2.26
CA LEU A 190 -3.43 17.53 0.81
C LEU A 190 -2.81 18.89 0.45
N THR A 191 -1.56 18.89 0.01
CA THR A 191 -1.02 20.00 -0.75
C THR A 191 -1.59 19.93 -2.17
N LEU A 192 -2.57 20.78 -2.47
CA LEU A 192 -3.03 20.98 -3.84
C LEU A 192 -1.88 21.60 -4.66
N PRO A 193 -1.73 21.23 -5.93
CA PRO A 193 -0.84 21.97 -6.81
C PRO A 193 -1.32 23.43 -6.83
N THR A 194 -0.45 24.35 -6.45
CA THR A 194 -0.67 25.78 -6.71
C THR A 194 -0.84 25.93 -8.21
N LYS A 195 -2.05 26.28 -8.67
CA LYS A 195 -2.22 26.71 -10.05
C LYS A 195 -1.24 27.86 -10.23
N ALA A 196 -0.23 27.66 -11.07
CA ALA A 196 0.57 28.77 -11.55
C ALA A 196 -0.42 29.73 -12.21
N SER A 197 -0.61 30.89 -11.62
CA SER A 197 -1.32 32.00 -12.27
C SER A 197 -0.52 32.34 -13.52
N VAL A 198 -1.14 32.19 -14.66
CA VAL A 198 -0.66 32.72 -15.96
C VAL A 198 -0.87 34.21 -15.95
#